data_8d35af89f53b326dabffd0cd57cd4188
#
_entry.id   8d35af89f53b326dabffd0cd57cd4188
#
_cell.length_a   1.000
_cell.length_b   1.000
_cell.length_c   1.000
_cell.angle_alpha   90.00
_cell.angle_beta   90.00
_cell.angle_gamma   90.00
#
_symmetry.space_group_name_H-M   'P 1'
#
loop_
_entity.id
_entity.type
_entity.pdbx_description
1 polymer ?
#
loop_
_entity_poly.entity_id
_entity_poly.type
_entity_poly.pdbx_seq_one_letter_code
_entity_poly.pdbx_strand_id
1 'polypeptide(L)'
;MFSEKRGNVLHGVLLIALFSCSAFYIAEFQFIKQLSFSPLIVGIILGMLSANTLRNHLPETWVPGILFCTKQVLRAGIVLYGFKLTFQSVIAIGLPAILIDMVIVVLTILIGVWVGRLMKMDKDLALLTATGSAICGAAAVLGAEPVVKCEAHKTAVAVSTVVIFGTLSMFIYPVMYRAGILDLDPEQMGLYTGATLHEVAHVVGAGNAMGKEISDAAIIVKMIRVMMLAPVLVVMSFMLARTAVKSVVNGGRNGGGVAPSRGKITIPWFAFGFLAVIGFNSFDLLPHAVVDGINQVDTFMLTMAMTALGTETSIEKFKKAGAKPFVLAAILYVWLLAGGYLLAKYVPQLA
;
A
#
# COMPACT_ATOMS: atom_id res chain seq x y z
N MET A 1 -32.88 12.26 -6.42
CA MET A 1 -31.76 11.56 -7.13
C MET A 1 -30.35 12.02 -6.70
N PHE A 2 -29.95 13.29 -6.74
CA PHE A 2 -28.63 13.74 -6.24
C PHE A 2 -28.50 13.69 -4.70
N SER A 3 -29.57 13.98 -3.97
CA SER A 3 -29.61 13.90 -2.49
C SER A 3 -29.51 12.47 -1.97
N GLU A 4 -30.19 11.54 -2.59
CA GLU A 4 -30.21 10.10 -2.25
C GLU A 4 -28.85 9.43 -2.47
N LYS A 5 -28.17 9.71 -3.59
CA LYS A 5 -26.81 9.21 -3.85
C LYS A 5 -25.81 9.71 -2.82
N ARG A 6 -25.92 10.96 -2.40
CA ARG A 6 -25.05 11.53 -1.34
C ARG A 6 -25.36 10.92 0.02
N GLY A 7 -26.64 10.69 0.34
CA GLY A 7 -27.05 10.01 1.57
C GLY A 7 -26.47 8.60 1.67
N ASN A 8 -26.55 7.85 0.59
CA ASN A 8 -26.03 6.47 0.53
C ASN A 8 -24.51 6.38 0.69
N VAL A 9 -23.76 7.31 0.08
CA VAL A 9 -22.32 7.43 0.30
C VAL A 9 -22.01 7.76 1.77
N LEU A 10 -22.78 8.70 2.37
CA LEU A 10 -22.60 9.08 3.75
C LEU A 10 -22.80 7.90 4.70
N HIS A 11 -23.83 7.08 4.48
CA HIS A 11 -24.08 5.88 5.31
C HIS A 11 -22.90 4.91 5.28
N GLY A 12 -22.28 4.68 4.10
CA GLY A 12 -21.09 3.84 3.99
C GLY A 12 -19.89 4.42 4.74
N VAL A 13 -19.68 5.74 4.63
CA VAL A 13 -18.60 6.45 5.37
C VAL A 13 -18.85 6.38 6.88
N LEU A 14 -20.10 6.61 7.34
CA LEU A 14 -20.46 6.54 8.75
C LEU A 14 -20.28 5.11 9.32
N LEU A 15 -20.63 4.09 8.55
CA LEU A 15 -20.40 2.70 8.96
C LEU A 15 -18.90 2.45 9.20
N ILE A 16 -18.05 2.86 8.27
CA ILE A 16 -16.60 2.71 8.39
C ILE A 16 -16.06 3.54 9.57
N ALA A 17 -16.56 4.77 9.75
CA ALA A 17 -16.18 5.60 10.89
C ALA A 17 -16.55 4.92 12.22
N LEU A 18 -17.75 4.32 12.31
CA LEU A 18 -18.20 3.60 13.51
C LEU A 18 -17.28 2.40 13.82
N PHE A 19 -16.94 1.60 12.80
CA PHE A 19 -16.00 0.49 12.98
C PHE A 19 -14.61 1.00 13.38
N SER A 20 -14.19 2.15 12.86
CA SER A 20 -12.91 2.76 13.22
C SER A 20 -12.92 3.27 14.67
N CYS A 21 -14.00 3.89 15.12
CA CYS A 21 -14.18 4.24 16.54
C CYS A 21 -14.11 2.98 17.42
N SER A 22 -14.78 1.90 17.01
CA SER A 22 -14.72 0.61 17.71
C SER A 22 -13.29 0.06 17.73
N ALA A 23 -12.53 0.23 16.63
CA ALA A 23 -11.14 -0.19 16.56
C ALA A 23 -10.25 0.59 17.54
N PHE A 24 -10.45 1.89 17.70
CA PHE A 24 -9.75 2.70 18.70
C PHE A 24 -10.09 2.23 20.12
N TYR A 25 -11.37 2.02 20.40
CA TYR A 25 -11.80 1.52 21.72
C TYR A 25 -11.23 0.14 22.04
N ILE A 26 -11.26 -0.79 21.09
CA ILE A 26 -10.70 -2.14 21.26
C ILE A 26 -9.18 -2.09 21.42
N ALA A 27 -8.48 -1.20 20.72
CA ALA A 27 -7.03 -1.03 20.84
C ALA A 27 -6.60 -0.56 22.24
N GLU A 28 -7.50 0.07 23.01
CA GLU A 28 -7.24 0.49 24.39
C GLU A 28 -7.26 -0.67 25.41
N PHE A 29 -7.87 -1.82 25.09
CA PHE A 29 -7.88 -2.97 26.01
C PHE A 29 -6.46 -3.45 26.30
N GLN A 30 -6.20 -3.74 27.57
CA GLN A 30 -4.87 -4.11 28.05
C GLN A 30 -4.27 -5.33 27.33
N PHE A 31 -5.09 -6.32 27.01
CA PHE A 31 -4.67 -7.49 26.23
C PHE A 31 -4.21 -7.10 24.81
N ILE A 32 -4.94 -6.20 24.15
CA ILE A 32 -4.61 -5.70 22.79
C ILE A 32 -3.34 -4.85 22.82
N LYS A 33 -3.18 -4.01 23.87
CA LYS A 33 -1.95 -3.24 24.09
C LYS A 33 -0.73 -4.13 24.32
N GLN A 34 -0.88 -5.23 25.05
CA GLN A 34 0.21 -6.20 25.24
C GLN A 34 0.64 -6.87 23.93
N LEU A 35 -0.30 -7.08 23.00
CA LEU A 35 0.00 -7.57 21.65
C LEU A 35 0.57 -6.47 20.74
N SER A 36 0.64 -5.24 21.23
CA SER A 36 1.09 -4.06 20.45
C SER A 36 0.26 -3.83 19.18
N PHE A 37 -1.02 -4.14 19.20
CA PHE A 37 -1.91 -3.91 18.07
C PHE A 37 -2.37 -2.45 18.05
N SER A 38 -2.04 -1.76 16.97
CA SER A 38 -2.52 -0.40 16.73
C SER A 38 -4.00 -0.39 16.33
N PRO A 39 -4.71 0.75 16.46
CA PRO A 39 -6.07 0.90 15.94
C PRO A 39 -6.20 0.52 14.46
N LEU A 40 -5.16 0.73 13.66
CA LEU A 40 -5.14 0.38 12.25
C LEU A 40 -5.24 -1.14 12.03
N ILE A 41 -4.51 -1.92 12.84
CA ILE A 41 -4.55 -3.39 12.83
C ILE A 41 -5.93 -3.88 13.25
N VAL A 42 -6.45 -3.35 14.34
CA VAL A 42 -7.78 -3.72 14.82
C VAL A 42 -8.84 -3.36 13.78
N GLY A 43 -8.72 -2.20 13.14
CA GLY A 43 -9.60 -1.73 12.08
C GLY A 43 -9.65 -2.70 10.88
N ILE A 44 -8.50 -3.12 10.36
CA ILE A 44 -8.49 -4.06 9.23
C ILE A 44 -9.08 -5.42 9.62
N ILE A 45 -8.83 -5.92 10.82
CA ILE A 45 -9.41 -7.18 11.32
C ILE A 45 -10.93 -7.06 11.42
N LEU A 46 -11.46 -5.99 12.01
CA LEU A 46 -12.90 -5.73 12.06
C LEU A 46 -13.52 -5.64 10.66
N GLY A 47 -12.83 -4.96 9.74
CA GLY A 47 -13.24 -4.89 8.35
C GLY A 47 -13.30 -6.28 7.70
N MET A 48 -12.28 -7.12 7.86
CA MET A 48 -12.27 -8.49 7.32
C MET A 48 -13.37 -9.36 7.93
N LEU A 49 -13.60 -9.25 9.24
CA LEU A 49 -14.69 -9.96 9.91
C LEU A 49 -16.05 -9.52 9.33
N SER A 50 -16.26 -8.21 9.15
CA SER A 50 -17.50 -7.70 8.56
C SER A 50 -17.70 -8.15 7.11
N ALA A 51 -16.61 -8.23 6.33
CA ALA A 51 -16.65 -8.71 4.95
C ALA A 51 -17.13 -10.16 4.83
N ASN A 52 -16.83 -10.98 5.80
CA ASN A 52 -17.13 -12.41 5.76
C ASN A 52 -18.40 -12.79 6.56
N THR A 53 -18.93 -11.88 7.40
CA THR A 53 -20.13 -12.13 8.22
C THR A 53 -21.32 -11.26 7.83
N LEU A 54 -21.10 -9.96 7.65
CA LEU A 54 -22.17 -8.96 7.49
C LEU A 54 -22.38 -8.50 6.05
N ARG A 55 -21.44 -8.78 5.11
CA ARG A 55 -21.50 -8.22 3.76
C ARG A 55 -22.79 -8.55 3.01
N ASN A 56 -23.33 -9.76 3.17
CA ASN A 56 -24.56 -10.16 2.51
C ASN A 56 -25.81 -9.43 3.05
N HIS A 57 -25.69 -8.74 4.19
CA HIS A 57 -26.74 -7.97 4.83
C HIS A 57 -26.58 -6.46 4.64
N LEU A 58 -25.42 -6.00 4.11
CA LEU A 58 -25.20 -4.58 3.87
C LEU A 58 -25.83 -4.16 2.54
N PRO A 59 -26.58 -3.04 2.51
CA PRO A 59 -27.10 -2.51 1.27
C PRO A 59 -25.98 -2.21 0.28
N GLU A 60 -26.13 -2.66 -0.97
CA GLU A 60 -25.15 -2.35 -2.04
C GLU A 60 -25.01 -0.84 -2.27
N THR A 61 -26.02 -0.06 -1.89
CA THR A 61 -26.01 1.40 -1.96
C THR A 61 -24.97 2.05 -1.06
N TRP A 62 -24.45 1.35 -0.04
CA TRP A 62 -23.42 1.86 0.89
C TRP A 62 -21.99 1.57 0.39
N VAL A 63 -21.83 0.65 -0.54
CA VAL A 63 -20.53 0.27 -1.13
C VAL A 63 -19.75 1.47 -1.68
N PRO A 64 -20.36 2.45 -2.39
CA PRO A 64 -19.66 3.64 -2.84
C PRO A 64 -19.05 4.47 -1.70
N GLY A 65 -19.66 4.48 -0.51
CA GLY A 65 -19.12 5.14 0.68
C GLY A 65 -17.91 4.41 1.26
N ILE A 66 -17.94 3.07 1.27
CA ILE A 66 -16.80 2.23 1.66
C ILE A 66 -15.63 2.47 0.70
N LEU A 67 -15.89 2.43 -0.62
CA LEU A 67 -14.89 2.72 -1.65
C LEU A 67 -14.34 4.16 -1.59
N PHE A 68 -15.13 5.11 -1.13
CA PHE A 68 -14.66 6.46 -0.87
C PHE A 68 -13.61 6.46 0.25
N CYS A 69 -13.81 5.68 1.31
CA CYS A 69 -12.83 5.54 2.39
C CYS A 69 -11.54 4.88 1.90
N THR A 70 -11.59 3.82 1.10
CA THR A 70 -10.39 3.15 0.58
C THR A 70 -9.61 4.00 -0.42
N LYS A 71 -10.24 4.97 -1.09
CA LYS A 71 -9.59 5.78 -2.13
C LYS A 71 -9.30 7.20 -1.69
N GLN A 72 -10.33 7.94 -1.29
CA GLN A 72 -10.19 9.38 -1.02
C GLN A 72 -9.70 9.64 0.40
N VAL A 73 -10.29 8.97 1.39
CA VAL A 73 -9.86 9.11 2.80
C VAL A 73 -8.42 8.61 2.95
N LEU A 74 -8.07 7.47 2.31
CA LEU A 74 -6.70 6.98 2.28
C LEU A 74 -5.72 8.00 1.70
N ARG A 75 -6.04 8.59 0.53
CA ARG A 75 -5.17 9.59 -0.12
C ARG A 75 -5.01 10.84 0.74
N ALA A 76 -6.11 11.32 1.34
CA ALA A 76 -6.06 12.46 2.24
C ALA A 76 -5.25 12.14 3.51
N GLY A 77 -5.43 10.95 4.10
CA GLY A 77 -4.58 10.48 5.19
C GLY A 77 -3.11 10.45 4.80
N ILE A 78 -2.75 9.88 3.64
CA ILE A 78 -1.36 9.87 3.16
C ILE A 78 -0.79 11.29 3.04
N VAL A 79 -1.58 12.26 2.55
CA VAL A 79 -1.14 13.66 2.46
C VAL A 79 -0.90 14.24 3.86
N LEU A 80 -1.84 14.05 4.80
CA LEU A 80 -1.72 14.54 6.17
C LEU A 80 -0.59 13.83 6.94
N TYR A 81 -0.29 12.58 6.60
CA TYR A 81 0.84 11.84 7.18
C TYR A 81 2.17 12.57 7.00
N GLY A 82 2.29 13.45 6.01
CA GLY A 82 3.43 14.34 5.81
C GLY A 82 3.76 15.21 7.03
N PHE A 83 2.79 15.50 7.90
CA PHE A 83 3.03 16.23 9.16
C PHE A 83 3.80 15.42 10.21
N LYS A 84 3.93 14.10 10.06
CA LYS A 84 4.78 13.25 10.91
C LYS A 84 6.26 13.28 10.50
N LEU A 85 6.58 13.89 9.37
CA LEU A 85 7.90 13.85 8.74
C LEU A 85 8.41 15.24 8.44
N THR A 86 9.75 15.34 8.38
CA THR A 86 10.46 16.51 7.89
C THR A 86 11.52 16.08 6.89
N PHE A 87 11.96 16.96 5.99
CA PHE A 87 13.09 16.66 5.10
C PHE A 87 14.37 16.34 5.85
N GLN A 88 14.57 16.98 7.01
CA GLN A 88 15.71 16.71 7.89
C GLN A 88 15.70 15.25 8.34
N SER A 89 14.54 14.71 8.75
CA SER A 89 14.42 13.30 9.15
C SER A 89 14.68 12.36 7.97
N VAL A 90 14.23 12.72 6.76
CA VAL A 90 14.47 11.91 5.55
C VAL A 90 15.95 11.89 5.17
N ILE A 91 16.63 13.05 5.28
CA ILE A 91 18.07 13.16 5.01
C ILE A 91 18.88 12.38 6.06
N ALA A 92 18.44 12.38 7.32
CA ALA A 92 19.12 11.69 8.42
C ALA A 92 19.19 10.15 8.22
N ILE A 93 18.21 9.53 7.56
CA ILE A 93 18.23 8.08 7.23
C ILE A 93 19.22 7.78 6.08
N GLY A 94 19.51 8.77 5.26
CA GLY A 94 20.61 8.75 4.33
C GLY A 94 20.39 7.98 3.03
N LEU A 95 21.47 7.91 2.27
CA LEU A 95 21.55 7.28 0.95
C LEU A 95 21.23 5.76 0.97
N PRO A 96 21.58 4.97 2.02
CA PRO A 96 21.26 3.54 2.05
C PRO A 96 19.79 3.22 1.87
N ALA A 97 18.88 3.97 2.49
CA ALA A 97 17.43 3.75 2.35
C ALA A 97 16.96 3.94 0.91
N ILE A 98 17.42 5.00 0.25
CA ILE A 98 17.06 5.30 -1.14
C ILE A 98 17.56 4.18 -2.08
N LEU A 99 18.79 3.72 -1.87
CA LEU A 99 19.38 2.64 -2.67
C LEU A 99 18.64 1.31 -2.47
N ILE A 100 18.34 0.96 -1.21
CA ILE A 100 17.58 -0.26 -0.89
C ILE A 100 16.21 -0.19 -1.56
N ASP A 101 15.47 0.89 -1.41
CA ASP A 101 14.14 1.05 -2.00
C ASP A 101 14.20 1.00 -3.53
N MET A 102 15.17 1.64 -4.16
CA MET A 102 15.35 1.60 -5.60
C MET A 102 15.59 0.16 -6.10
N VAL A 103 16.47 -0.58 -5.44
CA VAL A 103 16.77 -1.98 -5.79
C VAL A 103 15.54 -2.86 -5.58
N ILE A 104 14.86 -2.73 -4.43
CA ILE A 104 13.64 -3.48 -4.12
C ILE A 104 12.56 -3.21 -5.16
N VAL A 105 12.28 -1.94 -5.49
CA VAL A 105 11.23 -1.59 -6.45
C VAL A 105 11.54 -2.15 -7.83
N VAL A 106 12.74 -1.92 -8.33
CA VAL A 106 13.13 -2.37 -9.68
C VAL A 106 13.13 -3.90 -9.76
N LEU A 107 13.80 -4.58 -8.82
CA LEU A 107 13.91 -6.04 -8.88
C LEU A 107 12.56 -6.72 -8.64
N THR A 108 11.71 -6.21 -7.74
CA THR A 108 10.38 -6.79 -7.50
C THR A 108 9.51 -6.71 -8.74
N ILE A 109 9.51 -5.57 -9.47
CA ILE A 109 8.77 -5.45 -10.73
C ILE A 109 9.33 -6.40 -11.79
N LEU A 110 10.65 -6.45 -11.95
CA LEU A 110 11.29 -7.33 -12.94
C LEU A 110 11.02 -8.80 -12.66
N ILE A 111 11.22 -9.24 -11.41
CA ILE A 111 10.94 -10.63 -10.97
C ILE A 111 9.46 -10.95 -11.19
N GLY A 112 8.55 -10.04 -10.76
CA GLY A 112 7.13 -10.26 -10.90
C GLY A 112 6.65 -10.39 -12.34
N VAL A 113 7.14 -9.55 -13.24
CA VAL A 113 6.84 -9.64 -14.67
C VAL A 113 7.46 -10.89 -15.29
N TRP A 114 8.68 -11.25 -14.91
CA TRP A 114 9.36 -12.44 -15.43
C TRP A 114 8.68 -13.73 -14.95
N VAL A 115 8.42 -13.87 -13.66
CA VAL A 115 7.73 -15.04 -13.08
C VAL A 115 6.30 -15.13 -13.61
N GLY A 116 5.58 -13.99 -13.70
CA GLY A 116 4.23 -13.96 -14.29
C GLY A 116 4.20 -14.50 -15.73
N ARG A 117 5.23 -14.20 -16.54
CA ARG A 117 5.39 -14.77 -17.89
C ARG A 117 5.64 -16.27 -17.86
N LEU A 118 6.51 -16.74 -16.96
CA LEU A 118 6.78 -18.18 -16.80
C LEU A 118 5.53 -18.96 -16.40
N MET A 119 4.72 -18.38 -15.52
CA MET A 119 3.43 -18.96 -15.08
C MET A 119 2.33 -18.84 -16.13
N LYS A 120 2.59 -18.22 -17.28
CA LYS A 120 1.58 -17.92 -18.33
C LYS A 120 0.37 -17.20 -17.74
N MET A 121 0.62 -16.20 -16.91
CA MET A 121 -0.40 -15.31 -16.36
C MET A 121 -0.76 -14.22 -17.36
N ASP A 122 -1.95 -13.63 -17.16
CA ASP A 122 -2.30 -12.37 -17.82
C ASP A 122 -1.27 -11.28 -17.48
N LYS A 123 -0.82 -10.57 -18.51
CA LYS A 123 0.29 -9.61 -18.39
C LYS A 123 -0.07 -8.42 -17.50
N ASP A 124 -1.32 -7.96 -17.59
CA ASP A 124 -1.80 -6.81 -16.83
C ASP A 124 -1.88 -7.18 -15.35
N LEU A 125 -2.44 -8.37 -15.05
CA LEU A 125 -2.56 -8.87 -13.69
C LEU A 125 -1.18 -9.10 -13.06
N ALA A 126 -0.23 -9.69 -13.80
CA ALA A 126 1.14 -9.89 -13.32
C ALA A 126 1.83 -8.56 -13.04
N LEU A 127 1.67 -7.56 -13.93
CA LEU A 127 2.26 -6.24 -13.77
C LEU A 127 1.65 -5.49 -12.57
N LEU A 128 0.33 -5.54 -12.40
CA LEU A 128 -0.35 -4.93 -11.25
C LEU A 128 0.07 -5.56 -9.92
N THR A 129 0.13 -6.90 -9.85
CA THR A 129 0.58 -7.63 -8.66
C THR A 129 2.03 -7.29 -8.33
N ALA A 130 2.90 -7.24 -9.34
CA ALA A 130 4.30 -6.86 -9.18
C ALA A 130 4.45 -5.42 -8.68
N THR A 131 3.73 -4.46 -9.29
CA THR A 131 3.77 -3.04 -8.91
C THR A 131 3.25 -2.82 -7.50
N GLY A 132 2.16 -3.51 -7.13
CA GLY A 132 1.63 -3.48 -5.77
C GLY A 132 2.63 -4.00 -4.74
N SER A 133 3.24 -5.15 -5.00
CA SER A 133 4.26 -5.74 -4.11
C SER A 133 5.53 -4.88 -4.07
N ALA A 134 5.87 -4.22 -5.17
CA ALA A 134 7.10 -3.42 -5.27
C ALA A 134 7.03 -2.09 -4.53
N ILE A 135 5.89 -1.42 -4.42
CA ILE A 135 5.82 -0.03 -3.95
C ILE A 135 5.03 0.11 -2.65
N CYS A 136 3.71 0.28 -2.72
CA CYS A 136 2.90 0.58 -1.55
C CYS A 136 1.57 -0.18 -1.51
N GLY A 137 1.58 -1.41 -1.99
CA GLY A 137 0.42 -2.29 -1.90
C GLY A 137 -0.75 -1.83 -2.76
N ALA A 138 -1.93 -1.78 -2.16
CA ALA A 138 -3.18 -1.45 -2.84
C ALA A 138 -3.15 -0.06 -3.52
N ALA A 139 -2.52 0.94 -2.90
CA ALA A 139 -2.41 2.27 -3.48
C ALA A 139 -1.61 2.26 -4.80
N ALA A 140 -0.55 1.43 -4.89
CA ALA A 140 0.24 1.29 -6.11
C ALA A 140 -0.53 0.56 -7.21
N VAL A 141 -1.28 -0.49 -6.87
CA VAL A 141 -2.17 -1.19 -7.82
C VAL A 141 -3.21 -0.24 -8.39
N LEU A 142 -3.90 0.52 -7.53
CA LEU A 142 -4.91 1.50 -7.94
C LEU A 142 -4.32 2.68 -8.73
N GLY A 143 -3.08 3.09 -8.40
CA GLY A 143 -2.35 4.09 -9.17
C GLY A 143 -1.92 3.60 -10.55
N ALA A 144 -1.60 2.30 -10.68
CA ALA A 144 -1.18 1.67 -11.92
C ALA A 144 -2.37 1.31 -12.85
N GLU A 145 -3.56 1.06 -12.30
CA GLU A 145 -4.76 0.69 -13.06
C GLU A 145 -5.04 1.59 -14.27
N PRO A 146 -5.07 2.94 -14.13
CA PRO A 146 -5.32 3.83 -15.26
C PRO A 146 -4.21 3.82 -16.31
N VAL A 147 -3.00 3.42 -15.93
CA VAL A 147 -1.84 3.31 -16.82
C VAL A 147 -1.90 1.99 -17.60
N VAL A 148 -2.19 0.89 -16.91
CA VAL A 148 -2.30 -0.46 -17.50
C VAL A 148 -3.58 -0.62 -18.29
N LYS A 149 -4.67 0.09 -17.89
CA LYS A 149 -6.00 0.06 -18.53
C LYS A 149 -6.58 -1.36 -18.59
N CYS A 150 -6.51 -2.07 -17.48
CA CYS A 150 -7.03 -3.42 -17.37
C CYS A 150 -8.48 -3.45 -16.86
N GLU A 151 -9.06 -4.63 -16.88
CA GLU A 151 -10.39 -4.88 -16.34
C GLU A 151 -10.40 -4.79 -14.80
N ALA A 152 -11.47 -4.22 -14.23
CA ALA A 152 -11.60 -3.96 -12.79
C ALA A 152 -11.37 -5.20 -11.91
N HIS A 153 -11.77 -6.39 -12.39
CA HIS A 153 -11.56 -7.63 -11.64
C HIS A 153 -10.07 -7.97 -11.46
N LYS A 154 -9.20 -7.65 -12.43
CA LYS A 154 -7.74 -7.87 -12.33
C LYS A 154 -7.13 -6.97 -11.24
N THR A 155 -7.59 -5.72 -11.19
CA THR A 155 -7.21 -4.77 -10.13
C THR A 155 -7.63 -5.29 -8.76
N ALA A 156 -8.87 -5.76 -8.61
CA ALA A 156 -9.37 -6.30 -7.34
C ALA A 156 -8.56 -7.52 -6.87
N VAL A 157 -8.19 -8.41 -7.80
CA VAL A 157 -7.35 -9.58 -7.50
C VAL A 157 -5.95 -9.15 -7.06
N ALA A 158 -5.29 -8.25 -7.80
CA ALA A 158 -3.97 -7.74 -7.44
C ALA A 158 -3.99 -7.04 -6.07
N VAL A 159 -5.00 -6.20 -5.79
CA VAL A 159 -5.18 -5.59 -4.47
C VAL A 159 -5.32 -6.65 -3.38
N SER A 160 -6.12 -7.69 -3.63
CA SER A 160 -6.32 -8.77 -2.65
C SER A 160 -5.02 -9.48 -2.31
N THR A 161 -4.16 -9.77 -3.29
CA THR A 161 -2.87 -10.43 -3.03
C THR A 161 -1.96 -9.58 -2.14
N VAL A 162 -1.81 -8.29 -2.44
CA VAL A 162 -0.91 -7.41 -1.67
C VAL A 162 -1.45 -7.14 -0.27
N VAL A 163 -2.77 -7.08 -0.09
CA VAL A 163 -3.39 -6.92 1.24
C VAL A 163 -3.10 -8.15 2.10
N ILE A 164 -3.27 -9.38 1.56
CA ILE A 164 -3.01 -10.61 2.33
C ILE A 164 -1.56 -10.68 2.77
N PHE A 165 -0.61 -10.60 1.82
CA PHE A 165 0.80 -10.73 2.15
C PHE A 165 1.29 -9.55 2.99
N GLY A 166 0.73 -8.36 2.81
CA GLY A 166 0.98 -7.21 3.66
C GLY A 166 0.50 -7.42 5.10
N THR A 167 -0.73 -7.90 5.27
CA THR A 167 -1.28 -8.24 6.59
C THR A 167 -0.48 -9.36 7.25
N LEU A 168 -0.13 -10.41 6.49
CA LEU A 168 0.70 -11.51 6.99
C LEU A 168 2.06 -10.99 7.47
N SER A 169 2.70 -10.12 6.69
CA SER A 169 3.99 -9.51 7.04
C SER A 169 3.91 -8.72 8.34
N MET A 170 2.83 -7.98 8.55
CA MET A 170 2.64 -7.14 9.73
C MET A 170 2.71 -7.95 11.03
N PHE A 171 2.27 -9.22 11.01
CA PHE A 171 2.36 -10.12 12.16
C PHE A 171 3.68 -10.90 12.19
N ILE A 172 4.17 -11.34 11.04
CA ILE A 172 5.37 -12.20 10.96
C ILE A 172 6.62 -11.41 11.34
N TYR A 173 6.79 -10.17 10.90
CA TYR A 173 8.02 -9.40 11.15
C TYR A 173 8.29 -9.16 12.64
N PRO A 174 7.33 -8.71 13.45
CA PRO A 174 7.54 -8.59 14.90
C PRO A 174 7.85 -9.92 15.58
N VAL A 175 7.24 -11.02 15.11
CA VAL A 175 7.52 -12.36 15.66
C VAL A 175 8.94 -12.78 15.32
N MET A 176 9.38 -12.64 14.07
CA MET A 176 10.74 -12.99 13.64
C MET A 176 11.80 -12.15 14.36
N TYR A 177 11.55 -10.86 14.54
CA TYR A 177 12.45 -9.95 15.26
C TYR A 177 12.58 -10.34 16.72
N ARG A 178 11.45 -10.53 17.44
CA ARG A 178 11.47 -10.95 18.87
C ARG A 178 12.05 -12.34 19.09
N ALA A 179 11.89 -13.24 18.12
CA ALA A 179 12.47 -14.59 18.18
C ALA A 179 13.98 -14.61 17.88
N GLY A 180 14.59 -13.46 17.54
CA GLY A 180 16.01 -13.40 17.20
C GLY A 180 16.37 -14.09 15.88
N ILE A 181 15.38 -14.36 15.00
CA ILE A 181 15.61 -14.98 13.69
C ILE A 181 16.30 -13.98 12.75
N LEU A 182 15.95 -12.71 12.89
CA LEU A 182 16.55 -11.61 12.14
C LEU A 182 17.67 -11.00 12.97
N ASP A 183 18.91 -11.21 12.55
CA ASP A 183 20.11 -10.59 13.12
C ASP A 183 20.31 -9.21 12.48
N LEU A 184 19.44 -8.28 12.87
CA LEU A 184 19.40 -6.89 12.44
C LEU A 184 19.33 -5.98 13.67
N ASP A 185 20.12 -4.90 13.67
CA ASP A 185 19.96 -3.85 14.65
C ASP A 185 18.66 -3.04 14.43
N PRO A 186 18.24 -2.17 15.35
CA PRO A 186 17.00 -1.41 15.21
C PRO A 186 16.91 -0.56 13.94
N GLU A 187 18.00 0.05 13.50
CA GLU A 187 18.06 0.87 12.29
C GLU A 187 17.88 -0.02 11.05
N GLN A 188 18.64 -1.11 10.93
CA GLN A 188 18.53 -2.08 9.87
C GLN A 188 17.14 -2.72 9.83
N MET A 189 16.55 -2.99 11.01
CA MET A 189 15.19 -3.52 11.09
C MET A 189 14.14 -2.51 10.60
N GLY A 190 14.36 -1.23 10.86
CA GLY A 190 13.57 -0.13 10.31
C GLY A 190 13.67 -0.08 8.78
N LEU A 191 14.90 -0.11 8.23
CA LEU A 191 15.15 -0.18 6.79
C LEU A 191 14.46 -1.39 6.16
N TYR A 192 14.65 -2.57 6.74
CA TYR A 192 14.03 -3.81 6.28
C TYR A 192 12.51 -3.74 6.25
N THR A 193 11.91 -3.30 7.36
CA THR A 193 10.46 -3.22 7.51
C THR A 193 9.85 -2.22 6.53
N GLY A 194 10.43 -1.03 6.41
CA GLY A 194 9.96 0.02 5.50
C GLY A 194 10.09 -0.37 4.03
N ALA A 195 11.24 -0.96 3.67
CA ALA A 195 11.54 -1.34 2.29
C ALA A 195 10.81 -2.60 1.80
N THR A 196 10.22 -3.42 2.67
CA THR A 196 9.66 -4.72 2.24
C THR A 196 8.18 -4.90 2.53
N LEU A 197 7.61 -4.32 3.59
CA LEU A 197 6.17 -4.38 3.83
C LEU A 197 5.39 -3.65 2.73
N HIS A 198 4.17 -4.13 2.45
CA HIS A 198 3.39 -3.66 1.32
C HIS A 198 2.78 -2.29 1.56
N GLU A 199 2.14 -2.02 2.68
CA GLU A 199 1.39 -0.78 2.93
C GLU A 199 1.93 0.01 4.12
N VAL A 200 1.73 1.34 4.09
CA VAL A 200 2.13 2.24 5.18
C VAL A 200 1.53 1.80 6.51
N ALA A 201 0.26 1.44 6.52
CA ALA A 201 -0.42 1.01 7.73
C ALA A 201 0.16 -0.29 8.31
N HIS A 202 0.55 -1.25 7.44
CA HIS A 202 1.24 -2.46 7.88
C HIS A 202 2.62 -2.15 8.46
N VAL A 203 3.34 -1.18 7.87
CA VAL A 203 4.63 -0.72 8.39
C VAL A 203 4.48 -0.09 9.77
N VAL A 204 3.50 0.80 9.93
CA VAL A 204 3.19 1.42 11.24
C VAL A 204 2.81 0.35 12.26
N GLY A 205 1.96 -0.60 11.87
CA GLY A 205 1.54 -1.69 12.75
C GLY A 205 2.70 -2.57 13.20
N ALA A 206 3.50 -3.08 12.26
CA ALA A 206 4.66 -3.90 12.55
C ALA A 206 5.74 -3.13 13.33
N GLY A 207 6.02 -1.89 12.91
CA GLY A 207 7.03 -1.04 13.54
C GLY A 207 6.69 -0.76 15.02
N ASN A 208 5.45 -0.33 15.31
CA ASN A 208 5.01 -0.10 16.69
C ASN A 208 5.09 -1.35 17.57
N ALA A 209 4.87 -2.53 16.98
CA ALA A 209 5.00 -3.79 17.70
C ALA A 209 6.47 -4.15 18.02
N MET A 210 7.44 -3.59 17.31
CA MET A 210 8.88 -3.84 17.51
C MET A 210 9.58 -2.75 18.32
N GLY A 211 9.04 -1.54 18.35
CA GLY A 211 9.56 -0.41 19.11
C GLY A 211 9.49 0.90 18.33
N LYS A 212 9.51 2.02 19.06
CA LYS A 212 9.33 3.35 18.47
C LYS A 212 10.42 3.69 17.45
N GLU A 213 11.67 3.42 17.76
CA GLU A 213 12.82 3.70 16.90
C GLU A 213 12.70 2.97 15.56
N ILE A 214 12.38 1.67 15.60
CA ILE A 214 12.14 0.84 14.40
C ILE A 214 10.94 1.38 13.60
N SER A 215 9.86 1.76 14.31
CA SER A 215 8.66 2.32 13.67
C SER A 215 8.96 3.60 12.92
N ASP A 216 9.64 4.54 13.56
CA ASP A 216 9.95 5.84 12.98
C ASP A 216 10.84 5.69 11.73
N ALA A 217 11.90 4.89 11.81
CA ALA A 217 12.77 4.58 10.68
C ALA A 217 12.01 3.88 9.54
N ALA A 218 11.23 2.83 9.85
CA ALA A 218 10.48 2.07 8.87
C ALA A 218 9.45 2.93 8.11
N ILE A 219 8.80 3.85 8.82
CA ILE A 219 7.83 4.77 8.23
C ILE A 219 8.51 5.70 7.22
N ILE A 220 9.66 6.29 7.58
CA ILE A 220 10.37 7.21 6.68
C ILE A 220 10.83 6.48 5.42
N VAL A 221 11.42 5.28 5.56
CA VAL A 221 11.82 4.44 4.42
C VAL A 221 10.61 4.14 3.54
N LYS A 222 9.48 3.73 4.14
CA LYS A 222 8.26 3.47 3.39
C LYS A 222 7.75 4.70 2.64
N MET A 223 7.91 5.90 3.20
CA MET A 223 7.51 7.13 2.54
C MET A 223 8.39 7.45 1.32
N ILE A 224 9.71 7.19 1.40
CA ILE A 224 10.61 7.29 0.24
C ILE A 224 10.10 6.37 -0.88
N ARG A 225 9.74 5.13 -0.52
CA ARG A 225 9.21 4.16 -1.48
C ARG A 225 7.86 4.58 -2.09
N VAL A 226 6.97 5.20 -1.30
CA VAL A 226 5.71 5.78 -1.83
C VAL A 226 5.99 6.90 -2.83
N MET A 227 7.00 7.73 -2.61
CA MET A 227 7.41 8.76 -3.56
C MET A 227 7.86 8.17 -4.91
N MET A 228 8.48 6.98 -4.90
CA MET A 228 8.89 6.29 -6.13
C MET A 228 7.70 5.84 -7.01
N LEU A 229 6.47 5.86 -6.50
CA LEU A 229 5.28 5.55 -7.29
C LEU A 229 5.17 6.48 -8.51
N ALA A 230 5.40 7.78 -8.34
CA ALA A 230 5.29 8.74 -9.42
C ALA A 230 6.25 8.45 -10.59
N PRO A 231 7.58 8.35 -10.39
CA PRO A 231 8.50 8.04 -11.48
C PRO A 231 8.25 6.64 -12.07
N VAL A 232 7.89 5.64 -11.27
CA VAL A 232 7.59 4.29 -11.78
C VAL A 232 6.36 4.31 -12.69
N LEU A 233 5.29 5.01 -12.33
CA LEU A 233 4.10 5.14 -13.18
C LEU A 233 4.42 5.86 -14.51
N VAL A 234 5.27 6.87 -14.49
CA VAL A 234 5.72 7.56 -15.69
C VAL A 234 6.50 6.62 -16.60
N VAL A 235 7.49 5.90 -16.05
CA VAL A 235 8.29 4.92 -16.81
C VAL A 235 7.39 3.80 -17.36
N MET A 236 6.49 3.28 -16.55
CA MET A 236 5.54 2.23 -16.95
C MET A 236 4.61 2.70 -18.07
N SER A 237 4.07 3.92 -17.96
CA SER A 237 3.24 4.54 -19.02
C SER A 237 3.99 4.65 -20.34
N PHE A 238 5.26 5.07 -20.27
CA PHE A 238 6.11 5.21 -21.46
C PHE A 238 6.46 3.84 -22.08
N MET A 239 6.79 2.83 -21.27
CA MET A 239 7.08 1.48 -21.74
C MET A 239 5.87 0.82 -22.41
N LEU A 240 4.68 0.95 -21.82
CA LEU A 240 3.44 0.42 -22.37
C LEU A 240 3.05 1.13 -23.67
N ALA A 241 3.20 2.44 -23.72
CA ALA A 241 2.96 3.21 -24.95
C ALA A 241 3.90 2.78 -26.11
N ARG A 242 5.19 2.57 -25.82
CA ARG A 242 6.15 2.06 -26.82
C ARG A 242 5.82 0.65 -27.31
N THR A 243 5.38 -0.22 -26.41
CA THR A 243 4.99 -1.60 -26.75
C THR A 243 3.76 -1.61 -27.64
N ALA A 244 2.78 -0.75 -27.37
CA ALA A 244 1.59 -0.60 -28.19
C ALA A 244 1.92 -0.11 -29.62
N VAL A 245 2.83 0.87 -29.74
CA VAL A 245 3.30 1.35 -31.05
C VAL A 245 4.03 0.26 -31.84
N LYS A 246 4.90 -0.51 -31.19
CA LYS A 246 5.61 -1.62 -31.85
C LYS A 246 4.66 -2.71 -32.36
N SER A 247 3.60 -3.03 -31.61
CA SER A 247 2.60 -4.01 -32.05
C SER A 247 1.80 -3.55 -33.26
N VAL A 248 1.53 -2.25 -33.38
CA VAL A 248 0.86 -1.65 -34.58
C VAL A 248 1.80 -1.64 -35.79
N VAL A 249 3.06 -1.34 -35.59
CA VAL A 249 4.05 -1.28 -36.70
C VAL A 249 4.38 -2.69 -37.23
N ASN A 250 4.48 -3.69 -36.36
CA ASN A 250 4.81 -5.07 -36.74
C ASN A 250 3.58 -5.90 -37.16
N GLY A 251 2.35 -5.47 -36.83
CA GLY A 251 1.08 -6.12 -37.16
C GLY A 251 0.45 -5.56 -38.44
N GLY A 252 1.24 -5.26 -39.43
CA GLY A 252 0.75 -4.70 -40.69
C GLY A 252 -0.26 -5.58 -41.41
N ARG A 253 -1.41 -5.01 -41.75
CA ARG A 253 -2.28 -5.32 -42.90
C ARG A 253 -3.54 -6.16 -42.71
N ASN A 254 -3.97 -6.60 -41.56
CA ASN A 254 -5.34 -7.20 -41.51
C ASN A 254 -6.04 -6.91 -40.18
N GLY A 255 -7.14 -6.20 -40.24
CA GLY A 255 -8.20 -6.22 -39.26
C GLY A 255 -8.38 -4.94 -38.42
N GLY A 256 -9.57 -4.33 -38.59
CA GLY A 256 -10.06 -3.16 -37.88
C GLY A 256 -9.92 -3.24 -36.35
N GLY A 257 -8.82 -2.77 -35.87
CA GLY A 257 -8.55 -2.60 -34.47
C GLY A 257 -8.83 -1.16 -34.04
N VAL A 258 -9.67 -1.00 -33.04
CA VAL A 258 -9.91 0.25 -32.32
C VAL A 258 -8.56 0.90 -32.01
N ALA A 259 -8.34 2.12 -32.50
CA ALA A 259 -7.12 2.88 -32.25
C ALA A 259 -6.85 2.92 -30.75
N PRO A 260 -5.64 2.54 -30.28
CA PRO A 260 -5.33 2.63 -28.86
C PRO A 260 -5.40 4.09 -28.45
N SER A 261 -6.38 4.44 -27.63
CA SER A 261 -6.48 5.79 -27.09
C SER A 261 -5.16 6.09 -26.36
N ARG A 262 -4.45 7.14 -26.80
CA ARG A 262 -3.25 7.64 -26.09
C ARG A 262 -3.55 7.76 -24.61
N GLY A 263 -2.95 6.90 -23.79
CA GLY A 263 -3.14 6.92 -22.36
C GLY A 263 -2.70 8.25 -21.79
N LYS A 264 -3.63 8.97 -21.17
CA LYS A 264 -3.26 10.13 -20.36
C LYS A 264 -2.34 9.64 -19.24
N ILE A 265 -1.18 10.28 -19.10
CA ILE A 265 -0.28 10.04 -17.97
C ILE A 265 -1.05 10.40 -16.70
N THR A 266 -1.26 9.41 -15.82
CA THR A 266 -2.00 9.63 -14.57
C THR A 266 -1.00 10.02 -13.49
N ILE A 267 -1.02 11.30 -13.13
CA ILE A 267 -0.14 11.85 -12.10
C ILE A 267 -0.78 11.57 -10.72
N PRO A 268 -0.09 10.89 -9.78
CA PRO A 268 -0.61 10.66 -8.43
C PRO A 268 -0.47 11.92 -7.58
N TRP A 269 -1.42 12.85 -7.69
CA TRP A 269 -1.39 14.15 -7.01
C TRP A 269 -1.24 14.05 -5.48
N PHE A 270 -1.74 12.97 -4.87
CA PHE A 270 -1.58 12.76 -3.43
C PHE A 270 -0.12 12.58 -3.00
N ALA A 271 0.74 11.99 -3.86
CA ALA A 271 2.16 11.84 -3.58
C ALA A 271 2.88 13.21 -3.59
N PHE A 272 2.50 14.10 -4.52
CA PHE A 272 3.01 15.47 -4.52
C PHE A 272 2.47 16.28 -3.34
N GLY A 273 1.18 16.08 -2.98
CA GLY A 273 0.59 16.67 -1.78
C GLY A 273 1.32 16.25 -0.51
N PHE A 274 1.66 14.97 -0.37
CA PHE A 274 2.47 14.45 0.73
C PHE A 274 3.85 15.14 0.81
N LEU A 275 4.57 15.24 -0.32
CA LEU A 275 5.85 15.95 -0.39
C LEU A 275 5.74 17.42 -0.01
N ALA A 276 4.69 18.10 -0.49
CA ALA A 276 4.45 19.50 -0.16
C ALA A 276 4.19 19.68 1.35
N VAL A 277 3.45 18.75 1.98
CA VAL A 277 3.20 18.78 3.43
C VAL A 277 4.47 18.51 4.22
N ILE A 278 5.32 17.57 3.82
CA ILE A 278 6.66 17.38 4.44
C ILE A 278 7.46 18.67 4.34
N GLY A 279 7.50 19.30 3.15
CA GLY A 279 8.18 20.58 2.94
C GLY A 279 7.65 21.66 3.89
N PHE A 280 6.34 21.81 3.95
CA PHE A 280 5.69 22.77 4.84
C PHE A 280 6.04 22.49 6.32
N ASN A 281 5.92 21.25 6.76
CA ASN A 281 6.23 20.85 8.14
C ASN A 281 7.72 21.03 8.49
N SER A 282 8.61 20.93 7.50
CA SER A 282 10.05 21.13 7.67
C SER A 282 10.45 22.55 8.03
N PHE A 283 9.56 23.54 7.80
CA PHE A 283 9.77 24.92 8.21
C PHE A 283 9.35 25.21 9.66
N ASP A 284 8.75 24.22 10.34
CA ASP A 284 8.30 24.33 11.75
C ASP A 284 7.41 25.57 12.04
N LEU A 285 6.50 25.84 11.08
CA LEU A 285 5.63 27.02 11.12
C LEU A 285 4.40 26.84 12.02
N LEU A 286 4.04 25.62 12.37
CA LEU A 286 2.87 25.31 13.18
C LEU A 286 3.26 24.94 14.61
N PRO A 287 2.47 25.39 15.61
CA PRO A 287 2.65 24.93 16.98
C PRO A 287 2.53 23.39 17.06
N HIS A 288 3.36 22.75 17.86
CA HIS A 288 3.35 21.27 18.03
C HIS A 288 1.97 20.72 18.38
N ALA A 289 1.18 21.42 19.21
CA ALA A 289 -0.17 20.99 19.56
C ALA A 289 -1.13 20.91 18.34
N VAL A 290 -0.93 21.77 17.34
CA VAL A 290 -1.72 21.72 16.09
C VAL A 290 -1.28 20.54 15.24
N VAL A 291 0.03 20.31 15.14
CA VAL A 291 0.60 19.15 14.41
C VAL A 291 0.14 17.83 15.04
N ASP A 292 0.14 17.75 16.38
CA ASP A 292 -0.36 16.58 17.11
C ASP A 292 -1.84 16.34 16.85
N GLY A 293 -2.68 17.40 16.83
CA GLY A 293 -4.08 17.29 16.46
C GLY A 293 -4.29 16.77 15.03
N ILE A 294 -3.51 17.29 14.07
CA ILE A 294 -3.53 16.80 12.67
C ILE A 294 -3.12 15.32 12.62
N ASN A 295 -2.09 14.92 13.35
CA ASN A 295 -1.61 13.54 13.41
C ASN A 295 -2.64 12.58 14.02
N GLN A 296 -3.47 13.03 14.97
CA GLN A 296 -4.58 12.23 15.50
C GLN A 296 -5.69 12.04 14.44
N VAL A 297 -6.06 13.11 13.74
CA VAL A 297 -7.03 13.05 12.63
C VAL A 297 -6.50 12.13 11.53
N ASP A 298 -5.23 12.26 11.16
CA ASP A 298 -4.57 11.39 10.20
C ASP A 298 -4.66 9.90 10.61
N THR A 299 -4.32 9.59 11.85
CA THR A 299 -4.38 8.22 12.37
C THR A 299 -5.81 7.67 12.29
N PHE A 300 -6.82 8.49 12.58
CA PHE A 300 -8.23 8.09 12.43
C PHE A 300 -8.58 7.84 10.96
N MET A 301 -8.19 8.72 10.04
CA MET A 301 -8.44 8.57 8.62
C MET A 301 -7.76 7.33 8.04
N LEU A 302 -6.52 7.05 8.44
CA LEU A 302 -5.83 5.83 8.05
C LEU A 302 -6.51 4.58 8.63
N THR A 303 -7.00 4.62 9.87
CA THR A 303 -7.80 3.53 10.46
C THR A 303 -9.09 3.30 9.67
N MET A 304 -9.79 4.37 9.26
CA MET A 304 -10.96 4.28 8.38
C MET A 304 -10.60 3.60 7.04
N ALA A 305 -9.51 4.02 6.43
CA ALA A 305 -9.05 3.45 5.17
C ALA A 305 -8.71 1.96 5.32
N MET A 306 -8.04 1.57 6.41
CA MET A 306 -7.70 0.17 6.71
C MET A 306 -8.94 -0.68 7.01
N THR A 307 -9.88 -0.15 7.77
CA THR A 307 -11.16 -0.81 8.04
C THR A 307 -11.92 -1.05 6.73
N ALA A 308 -12.01 -0.03 5.89
CA ALA A 308 -12.65 -0.13 4.59
C ALA A 308 -11.94 -1.14 3.65
N LEU A 309 -10.61 -1.16 3.63
CA LEU A 309 -9.81 -2.16 2.91
C LEU A 309 -10.09 -3.58 3.42
N GLY A 310 -10.20 -3.75 4.73
CA GLY A 310 -10.61 -5.02 5.34
C GLY A 310 -11.96 -5.49 4.83
N THR A 311 -12.95 -4.60 4.66
CA THR A 311 -14.28 -4.97 4.14
C THR A 311 -14.27 -5.41 2.67
N GLU A 312 -13.22 -5.11 1.92
CA GLU A 312 -13.04 -5.59 0.54
C GLU A 312 -12.36 -6.96 0.46
N THR A 313 -11.82 -7.43 1.59
CA THR A 313 -11.09 -8.70 1.70
C THR A 313 -12.05 -9.83 2.04
N SER A 314 -12.68 -10.44 1.03
CA SER A 314 -13.59 -11.58 1.19
C SER A 314 -12.99 -12.88 0.67
N ILE A 315 -13.27 -14.00 1.37
CA ILE A 315 -12.82 -15.34 0.99
C ILE A 315 -13.31 -15.74 -0.40
N GLU A 316 -14.51 -15.29 -0.80
CA GLU A 316 -15.05 -15.60 -2.13
C GLU A 316 -14.24 -14.98 -3.28
N LYS A 317 -13.76 -13.75 -3.12
CA LYS A 317 -12.91 -13.10 -4.13
C LYS A 317 -11.61 -13.88 -4.35
N PHE A 318 -11.09 -14.51 -3.31
CA PHE A 318 -9.91 -15.38 -3.41
C PHE A 318 -10.19 -16.63 -4.23
N LYS A 319 -11.32 -17.30 -3.98
CA LYS A 319 -11.69 -18.51 -4.71
C LYS A 319 -11.88 -18.24 -6.20
N LYS A 320 -12.43 -17.09 -6.59
CA LYS A 320 -12.67 -16.70 -8.00
C LYS A 320 -11.41 -16.34 -8.78
N ALA A 321 -10.39 -15.79 -8.12
CA ALA A 321 -9.16 -15.32 -8.76
C ALA A 321 -8.24 -16.45 -9.25
N GLY A 322 -8.44 -17.66 -8.76
CA GLY A 322 -7.54 -18.78 -9.03
C GLY A 322 -6.21 -18.65 -8.25
N ALA A 323 -5.36 -19.65 -8.36
CA ALA A 323 -4.15 -19.76 -7.55
C ALA A 323 -2.96 -18.93 -8.07
N LYS A 324 -2.87 -18.72 -9.38
CA LYS A 324 -1.67 -18.10 -10.00
C LYS A 324 -1.27 -16.74 -9.43
N PRO A 325 -2.18 -15.75 -9.25
CA PRO A 325 -1.82 -14.45 -8.68
C PRO A 325 -1.28 -14.56 -7.27
N PHE A 326 -1.81 -15.49 -6.47
CA PHE A 326 -1.38 -15.74 -5.10
C PHE A 326 0.00 -16.41 -5.06
N VAL A 327 0.25 -17.36 -5.96
CA VAL A 327 1.58 -17.99 -6.10
C VAL A 327 2.61 -16.94 -6.52
N LEU A 328 2.29 -16.08 -7.48
CA LEU A 328 3.17 -14.97 -7.87
C LEU A 328 3.46 -14.06 -6.67
N ALA A 329 2.43 -13.63 -5.95
CA ALA A 329 2.58 -12.78 -4.79
C ALA A 329 3.38 -13.47 -3.66
N ALA A 330 3.20 -14.79 -3.46
CA ALA A 330 4.00 -15.56 -2.51
C ALA A 330 5.50 -15.60 -2.90
N ILE A 331 5.81 -15.78 -4.18
CA ILE A 331 7.20 -15.74 -4.67
C ILE A 331 7.80 -14.36 -4.45
N LEU A 332 7.05 -13.29 -4.77
CA LEU A 332 7.49 -11.93 -4.52
C LEU A 332 7.64 -11.64 -3.02
N TYR A 333 6.77 -12.21 -2.20
CA TYR A 333 6.86 -12.11 -0.75
C TYR A 333 8.13 -12.77 -0.20
N VAL A 334 8.47 -13.99 -0.66
CA VAL A 334 9.73 -14.66 -0.30
C VAL A 334 10.95 -13.84 -0.76
N TRP A 335 10.88 -13.25 -1.96
CA TRP A 335 11.90 -12.33 -2.44
C TRP A 335 12.06 -11.13 -1.52
N LEU A 336 10.95 -10.49 -1.11
CA LEU A 336 10.98 -9.33 -0.20
C LEU A 336 11.53 -9.71 1.17
N LEU A 337 11.16 -10.89 1.70
CA LEU A 337 11.71 -11.41 2.95
C LEU A 337 13.22 -11.63 2.87
N ALA A 338 13.69 -12.42 1.91
CA ALA A 338 15.09 -12.82 1.82
C ALA A 338 15.96 -11.72 1.22
N GLY A 339 15.56 -11.16 0.07
CA GLY A 339 16.32 -10.11 -0.62
C GLY A 339 16.35 -8.81 0.17
N GLY A 340 15.22 -8.44 0.78
CA GLY A 340 15.15 -7.27 1.65
C GLY A 340 16.02 -7.40 2.89
N TYR A 341 16.05 -8.59 3.52
CA TYR A 341 16.93 -8.87 4.65
C TYR A 341 18.41 -8.69 4.27
N LEU A 342 18.83 -9.26 3.15
CA LEU A 342 20.22 -9.13 2.68
C LEU A 342 20.57 -7.68 2.38
N LEU A 343 19.69 -6.94 1.72
CA LEU A 343 19.91 -5.53 1.42
C LEU A 343 20.00 -4.69 2.69
N ALA A 344 19.06 -4.86 3.63
CA ALA A 344 19.07 -4.10 4.88
C ALA A 344 20.29 -4.41 5.75
N LYS A 345 20.81 -5.65 5.70
CA LYS A 345 21.98 -6.06 6.47
C LYS A 345 23.29 -5.50 5.89
N TYR A 346 23.45 -5.55 4.56
CA TYR A 346 24.75 -5.28 3.94
C TYR A 346 24.88 -3.89 3.30
N VAL A 347 23.80 -3.29 2.78
CA VAL A 347 23.91 -1.98 2.11
C VAL A 347 24.33 -0.84 3.06
N PRO A 348 23.84 -0.77 4.31
CA PRO A 348 24.32 0.27 5.24
C PRO A 348 25.81 0.16 5.58
N GLN A 349 26.39 -1.02 5.44
CA GLN A 349 27.82 -1.25 5.69
C GLN A 349 28.72 -0.82 4.52
N LEU A 350 28.12 -0.59 3.34
CA LEU A 350 28.86 -0.23 2.11
C LEU A 350 28.73 1.28 1.81
N ALA A 351 27.86 2.00 2.48
CA ALA A 351 27.59 3.42 2.30
C ALA A 351 28.16 4.25 3.45
#